data_3e44f39105a4551c2a615dc89b2a50ef
#
_entry.id   3e44f39105a4551c2a615dc89b2a50ef
#
_cell.length_a   1.000
_cell.length_b   1.000
_cell.length_c   1.000
_cell.angle_alpha   90.00
_cell.angle_beta   90.00
_cell.angle_gamma   90.00
#
_symmetry.space_group_name_H-M   'P 1'
#
loop_
_entity.id
_entity.type
_entity.pdbx_description
1 polymer ?
#
loop_
_entity_poly.entity_id
_entity_poly.type
_entity_poly.pdbx_seq_one_letter_code
_entity_poly.pdbx_strand_id
1 'polypeptide(L)'
;SAGHIFLEGTDITEINPKSLARFRRENLGFVFQDFNLLDTLTISENIALALAINKVPAGSVEPRILDIAGKLNISDILNKYPYQVSGGQKQRCACARAIINNPKLLLADEPTGALDSHSSQMLLSTIQSINEQLRATILMVTHDAFTASYANRILFLKDGEIFMELRKGNDSRSDFFDKILNVLTMIGGGQSHVC
;
A
#
# COMPACT_ATOMS: atom_id res chain seq x y z
N SER A 1 1.81 8.54 -25.39
CA SER A 1 0.52 8.41 -24.68
C SER A 1 0.10 9.79 -24.20
N ALA A 2 -1.13 10.17 -24.44
CA ALA A 2 -1.70 11.42 -23.94
C ALA A 2 -2.69 11.05 -22.83
N GLY A 3 -2.69 11.82 -21.73
CA GLY A 3 -3.61 11.61 -20.62
C GLY A 3 -3.23 12.48 -19.43
N HIS A 4 -4.18 12.73 -18.56
CA HIS A 4 -4.01 13.54 -17.37
C HIS A 4 -4.33 12.68 -16.14
N ILE A 5 -3.57 12.87 -15.07
CA ILE A 5 -3.81 12.23 -13.77
C ILE A 5 -3.97 13.32 -12.72
N PHE A 6 -5.13 13.36 -12.09
CA PHE A 6 -5.45 14.35 -11.09
C PHE A 6 -5.39 13.77 -9.67
N LEU A 7 -4.67 14.43 -8.76
CA LEU A 7 -4.70 14.17 -7.34
C LEU A 7 -5.20 15.43 -6.63
N GLU A 8 -6.39 15.36 -6.03
CA GLU A 8 -7.07 16.51 -5.40
C GLU A 8 -7.07 17.77 -6.26
N GLY A 9 -7.42 17.61 -7.54
CA GLY A 9 -7.50 18.72 -8.50
C GLY A 9 -6.16 19.19 -9.09
N THR A 10 -5.04 18.63 -8.63
CA THR A 10 -3.72 18.92 -9.20
C THR A 10 -3.40 17.91 -10.29
N ASP A 11 -3.15 18.36 -11.51
CA ASP A 11 -2.67 17.50 -12.59
C ASP A 11 -1.20 17.15 -12.36
N ILE A 12 -0.97 15.86 -12.00
CA ILE A 12 0.39 15.40 -11.68
C ILE A 12 1.25 15.16 -12.93
N THR A 13 0.63 15.09 -14.12
CA THR A 13 1.34 14.93 -15.40
C THR A 13 1.99 16.23 -15.87
N GLU A 14 1.51 17.38 -15.39
CA GLU A 14 2.01 18.71 -15.72
C GLU A 14 2.97 19.29 -14.67
N ILE A 15 3.25 18.56 -13.59
CA ILE A 15 4.17 19.04 -12.55
C ILE A 15 5.57 19.21 -13.11
N ASN A 16 6.15 20.40 -12.93
CA ASN A 16 7.51 20.67 -13.30
C ASN A 16 8.48 19.66 -12.66
N PRO A 17 9.43 19.07 -13.41
CA PRO A 17 10.38 18.08 -12.90
C PRO A 17 11.11 18.50 -11.61
N LYS A 18 11.40 19.78 -11.44
CA LYS A 18 12.03 20.33 -10.22
C LYS A 18 11.13 20.22 -8.99
N SER A 19 9.81 20.24 -9.17
CA SER A 19 8.81 20.15 -8.11
C SER A 19 8.29 18.72 -7.89
N LEU A 20 8.51 17.82 -8.85
CA LEU A 20 7.97 16.45 -8.83
C LEU A 20 8.48 15.64 -7.64
N ALA A 21 9.78 15.76 -7.30
CA ALA A 21 10.36 15.07 -6.14
C ALA A 21 9.73 15.54 -4.83
N ARG A 22 9.47 16.85 -4.71
CA ARG A 22 8.77 17.41 -3.56
C ARG A 22 7.33 16.94 -3.49
N PHE A 23 6.60 16.97 -4.61
CA PHE A 23 5.22 16.50 -4.70
C PHE A 23 5.09 15.04 -4.25
N ARG A 24 5.96 14.14 -4.79
CA ARG A 24 5.98 12.71 -4.40
C ARG A 24 6.18 12.54 -2.91
N ARG A 25 7.16 13.21 -2.34
CA ARG A 25 7.53 13.12 -0.93
C ARG A 25 6.41 13.59 0.01
N GLU A 26 5.68 14.64 -0.39
CA GLU A 26 4.65 15.26 0.44
C GLU A 26 3.27 14.61 0.28
N ASN A 27 2.98 13.98 -0.86
CA ASN A 27 1.63 13.52 -1.19
C ASN A 27 1.50 12.01 -1.41
N LEU A 28 2.61 11.30 -1.68
CA LEU A 28 2.56 9.88 -2.00
C LEU A 28 3.26 9.03 -0.94
N GLY A 29 2.65 7.90 -0.59
CA GLY A 29 3.27 6.82 0.14
C GLY A 29 3.48 5.62 -0.77
N PHE A 30 4.54 4.83 -0.55
CA PHE A 30 4.83 3.63 -1.34
C PHE A 30 5.06 2.44 -0.43
N VAL A 31 4.38 1.35 -0.72
CA VAL A 31 4.58 0.03 -0.11
C VAL A 31 4.90 -0.95 -1.22
N PHE A 32 6.08 -1.55 -1.16
CA PHE A 32 6.59 -2.50 -2.15
C PHE A 32 6.58 -3.93 -1.60
N GLN A 33 6.62 -4.91 -2.49
CA GLN A 33 6.74 -6.32 -2.15
C GLN A 33 8.02 -6.62 -1.35
N ASP A 34 9.16 -6.05 -1.75
CA ASP A 34 10.49 -6.29 -1.16
C ASP A 34 10.82 -5.40 0.05
N PHE A 35 9.83 -4.86 0.74
CA PHE A 35 9.94 -4.00 1.93
C PHE A 35 10.81 -2.74 1.74
N ASN A 36 11.91 -2.81 1.03
CA ASN A 36 12.88 -1.73 0.79
C ASN A 36 13.34 -1.03 2.07
N LEU A 37 13.62 -1.82 3.11
CA LEU A 37 14.20 -1.32 4.37
C LEU A 37 15.72 -1.27 4.26
N LEU A 38 16.34 -0.31 4.96
CA LEU A 38 17.78 -0.22 5.08
C LEU A 38 18.23 -1.09 6.26
N ASP A 39 19.01 -2.14 5.99
CA ASP A 39 19.48 -3.09 7.01
C ASP A 39 20.47 -2.48 8.03
N THR A 40 21.07 -1.35 7.68
CA THR A 40 21.98 -0.59 8.56
C THR A 40 21.27 0.31 9.55
N LEU A 41 19.95 0.45 9.43
CA LEU A 41 19.12 1.28 10.29
C LEU A 41 18.15 0.40 11.08
N THR A 42 17.85 0.80 12.30
CA THR A 42 16.79 0.20 13.11
C THR A 42 15.40 0.40 12.45
N ILE A 43 14.39 -0.30 12.95
CA ILE A 43 12.99 -0.11 12.51
C ILE A 43 12.55 1.34 12.74
N SER A 44 12.85 1.90 13.90
CA SER A 44 12.55 3.30 14.20
C SER A 44 13.21 4.27 13.22
N GLU A 45 14.50 4.07 12.92
CA GLU A 45 15.26 4.92 12.00
C GLU A 45 14.77 4.78 10.55
N ASN A 46 14.39 3.56 10.13
CA ASN A 46 13.75 3.35 8.82
C ASN A 46 12.46 4.17 8.66
N ILE A 47 11.65 4.23 9.72
CA ILE A 47 10.43 5.04 9.72
C ILE A 47 10.76 6.53 9.76
N ALA A 48 11.76 6.92 10.58
CA ALA A 48 12.21 8.31 10.73
C ALA A 48 12.70 8.93 9.42
N LEU A 49 13.25 8.12 8.49
CA LEU A 49 13.72 8.62 7.19
C LEU A 49 12.67 9.44 6.44
N ALA A 50 11.43 8.99 6.44
CA ALA A 50 10.35 9.70 5.75
C ALA A 50 10.08 11.09 6.38
N LEU A 51 10.20 11.21 7.69
CA LEU A 51 10.07 12.48 8.42
C LEU A 51 11.28 13.38 8.18
N ALA A 52 12.49 12.82 8.21
CA ALA A 52 13.74 13.54 8.00
C ALA A 52 13.80 14.18 6.60
N ILE A 53 13.44 13.44 5.56
CA ILE A 53 13.39 13.92 4.19
C ILE A 53 12.38 15.07 4.05
N ASN A 54 11.28 15.05 4.81
CA ASN A 54 10.28 16.11 4.86
C ASN A 54 10.64 17.25 5.84
N LYS A 55 11.84 17.22 6.43
CA LYS A 55 12.36 18.24 7.36
C LYS A 55 11.43 18.48 8.56
N VAL A 56 10.80 17.41 9.06
CA VAL A 56 9.96 17.47 10.25
C VAL A 56 10.84 17.85 11.46
N PRO A 57 10.42 18.79 12.34
CA PRO A 57 11.18 19.18 13.51
C PRO A 57 11.50 17.98 14.43
N ALA A 58 12.73 17.89 14.93
CA ALA A 58 13.22 16.75 15.71
C ALA A 58 12.32 16.38 16.90
N GLY A 59 11.78 17.37 17.61
CA GLY A 59 10.87 17.14 18.75
C GLY A 59 9.53 16.50 18.40
N SER A 60 9.14 16.46 17.09
CA SER A 60 7.90 15.83 16.61
C SER A 60 8.13 14.43 16.04
N VAL A 61 9.39 14.00 15.85
CA VAL A 61 9.72 12.73 15.18
C VAL A 61 9.33 11.54 16.04
N GLU A 62 9.84 11.47 17.26
CA GLU A 62 9.60 10.34 18.16
C GLU A 62 8.12 10.12 18.49
N PRO A 63 7.32 11.16 18.86
CA PRO A 63 5.90 10.96 19.10
C PRO A 63 5.14 10.40 17.91
N ARG A 64 5.47 10.82 16.67
CA ARG A 64 4.83 10.30 15.46
C ARG A 64 5.20 8.84 15.21
N ILE A 65 6.46 8.46 15.45
CA ILE A 65 6.92 7.07 15.30
C ILE A 65 6.19 6.17 16.31
N LEU A 66 6.08 6.59 17.56
CA LEU A 66 5.40 5.81 18.60
C LEU A 66 3.90 5.63 18.27
N ASP A 67 3.22 6.66 17.80
CA ASP A 67 1.82 6.58 17.40
C ASP A 67 1.61 5.58 16.26
N ILE A 68 2.40 5.70 15.17
CA ILE A 68 2.24 4.81 14.02
C ILE A 68 2.70 3.38 14.33
N ALA A 69 3.72 3.20 15.16
CA ALA A 69 4.18 1.90 15.59
C ALA A 69 3.13 1.17 16.43
N GLY A 70 2.41 1.89 17.29
CA GLY A 70 1.28 1.36 18.04
C GLY A 70 0.15 0.87 17.14
N LYS A 71 -0.24 1.68 16.15
CA LYS A 71 -1.29 1.32 15.17
C LYS A 71 -0.93 0.09 14.34
N LEU A 72 0.36 -0.13 14.07
CA LEU A 72 0.88 -1.21 13.23
C LEU A 72 1.38 -2.43 14.04
N ASN A 73 1.27 -2.41 15.37
CA ASN A 73 1.76 -3.47 16.25
C ASN A 73 3.24 -3.81 15.99
N ILE A 74 4.10 -2.78 16.00
CA ILE A 74 5.56 -2.89 15.85
C ILE A 74 6.34 -2.10 16.91
N SER A 75 5.68 -1.66 17.97
CA SER A 75 6.32 -0.86 19.04
C SER A 75 7.43 -1.62 19.77
N ASP A 76 7.29 -2.95 19.91
CA ASP A 76 8.23 -3.84 20.57
C ASP A 76 9.52 -4.11 19.78
N ILE A 77 9.54 -3.72 18.49
CA ILE A 77 10.68 -3.97 17.60
C ILE A 77 11.37 -2.70 17.11
N LEU A 78 10.99 -1.52 17.58
CA LEU A 78 11.51 -0.25 17.10
C LEU A 78 13.05 -0.15 17.16
N ASN A 79 13.67 -0.76 18.16
CA ASN A 79 15.12 -0.76 18.35
C ASN A 79 15.83 -1.93 17.65
N LYS A 80 15.11 -2.81 16.95
CA LYS A 80 15.68 -3.93 16.19
C LYS A 80 16.05 -3.50 14.78
N TYR A 81 16.98 -4.24 14.20
CA TYR A 81 17.34 -4.10 12.78
C TYR A 81 16.44 -4.99 11.90
N PRO A 82 16.28 -4.69 10.60
CA PRO A 82 15.43 -5.47 9.69
C PRO A 82 15.76 -6.98 9.67
N TYR A 83 17.04 -7.37 9.77
CA TYR A 83 17.44 -8.77 9.80
C TYR A 83 17.06 -9.52 11.10
N GLN A 84 16.62 -8.81 12.13
CA GLN A 84 16.21 -9.37 13.44
C GLN A 84 14.70 -9.58 13.57
N VAL A 85 13.93 -9.26 12.55
CA VAL A 85 12.46 -9.26 12.59
C VAL A 85 11.88 -10.10 11.45
N SER A 86 10.63 -10.57 11.62
CA SER A 86 9.94 -11.39 10.61
C SER A 86 9.58 -10.58 9.36
N GLY A 87 9.28 -11.28 8.24
CA GLY A 87 8.82 -10.66 7.00
C GLY A 87 7.59 -9.78 7.20
N GLY A 88 6.60 -10.26 7.96
CA GLY A 88 5.40 -9.48 8.29
C GLY A 88 5.70 -8.23 9.13
N GLN A 89 6.68 -8.29 10.04
CA GLN A 89 7.14 -7.11 10.80
C GLN A 89 7.87 -6.10 9.90
N LYS A 90 8.71 -6.59 8.97
CA LYS A 90 9.35 -5.73 7.95
C LYS A 90 8.31 -5.00 7.11
N GLN A 91 7.28 -5.71 6.66
CA GLN A 91 6.25 -5.12 5.83
C GLN A 91 5.43 -4.07 6.58
N ARG A 92 5.11 -4.32 7.87
CA ARG A 92 4.45 -3.30 8.69
C ARG A 92 5.35 -2.08 8.94
N CYS A 93 6.66 -2.27 9.06
CA CYS A 93 7.61 -1.14 9.11
C CYS A 93 7.61 -0.36 7.78
N ALA A 94 7.62 -1.03 6.63
CA ALA A 94 7.52 -0.38 5.33
C ALA A 94 6.20 0.40 5.18
N CYS A 95 5.08 -0.16 5.65
CA CYS A 95 3.80 0.54 5.77
C CYS A 95 3.91 1.77 6.67
N ALA A 96 4.49 1.66 7.87
CA ALA A 96 4.68 2.79 8.78
C ALA A 96 5.43 3.93 8.10
N ARG A 97 6.54 3.61 7.44
CA ARG A 97 7.33 4.59 6.68
C ARG A 97 6.52 5.26 5.57
N ALA A 98 5.67 4.50 4.88
CA ALA A 98 4.87 5.01 3.77
C ALA A 98 3.78 6.01 4.23
N ILE A 99 3.20 5.79 5.41
CA ILE A 99 2.02 6.56 5.86
C ILE A 99 2.31 7.61 6.92
N ILE A 100 3.51 7.63 7.53
CA ILE A 100 3.83 8.54 8.66
C ILE A 100 3.73 10.04 8.30
N ASN A 101 3.82 10.37 7.01
CA ASN A 101 3.63 11.72 6.50
C ASN A 101 2.18 12.04 6.13
N ASN A 102 1.21 11.15 6.41
CA ASN A 102 -0.20 11.27 6.02
C ASN A 102 -0.36 11.56 4.52
N PRO A 103 0.12 10.66 3.65
CA PRO A 103 0.03 10.86 2.21
C PRO A 103 -1.43 10.90 1.74
N LYS A 104 -1.70 11.63 0.66
CA LYS A 104 -3.01 11.67 0.01
C LYS A 104 -3.32 10.40 -0.77
N LEU A 105 -2.28 9.77 -1.30
CA LEU A 105 -2.37 8.53 -2.05
C LEU A 105 -1.29 7.56 -1.57
N LEU A 106 -1.70 6.37 -1.14
CA LEU A 106 -0.83 5.24 -0.85
C LEU A 106 -0.84 4.30 -2.06
N LEU A 107 0.33 4.05 -2.61
CA LEU A 107 0.54 3.10 -3.70
C LEU A 107 1.13 1.82 -3.12
N ALA A 108 0.46 0.68 -3.33
CA ALA A 108 0.89 -0.62 -2.84
C ALA A 108 1.03 -1.59 -4.03
N ASP A 109 2.25 -2.07 -4.24
CA ASP A 109 2.58 -3.01 -5.31
C ASP A 109 2.85 -4.37 -4.69
N GLU A 110 1.94 -5.34 -4.93
CA GLU A 110 1.97 -6.70 -4.37
C GLU A 110 2.33 -6.75 -2.87
N PRO A 111 1.66 -5.99 -2.01
CA PRO A 111 2.11 -5.77 -0.62
C PRO A 111 2.15 -7.04 0.23
N THR A 112 1.48 -8.11 -0.22
CA THR A 112 1.41 -9.41 0.47
C THR A 112 2.27 -10.49 -0.18
N GLY A 113 2.89 -10.22 -1.33
CA GLY A 113 3.56 -11.24 -2.16
C GLY A 113 4.71 -11.99 -1.48
N ALA A 114 5.34 -11.41 -0.46
CA ALA A 114 6.42 -12.04 0.31
C ALA A 114 5.99 -12.52 1.70
N LEU A 115 4.66 -12.59 1.98
CA LEU A 115 4.12 -12.88 3.31
C LEU A 115 3.36 -14.21 3.35
N ASP A 116 3.38 -14.86 4.53
CA ASP A 116 2.45 -15.95 4.85
C ASP A 116 1.02 -15.43 5.02
N SER A 117 0.04 -16.33 4.97
CA SER A 117 -1.38 -16.01 5.01
C SER A 117 -1.79 -15.21 6.24
N HIS A 118 -1.24 -15.50 7.42
CA HIS A 118 -1.56 -14.80 8.66
C HIS A 118 -1.01 -13.37 8.64
N SER A 119 0.25 -13.20 8.22
CA SER A 119 0.90 -11.89 8.07
C SER A 119 0.20 -11.04 7.02
N SER A 120 -0.23 -11.65 5.90
CA SER A 120 -1.02 -11.00 4.85
C SER A 120 -2.34 -10.45 5.38
N GLN A 121 -3.08 -11.28 6.13
CA GLN A 121 -4.35 -10.86 6.73
C GLN A 121 -4.16 -9.70 7.71
N MET A 122 -3.16 -9.76 8.57
CA MET A 122 -2.84 -8.68 9.51
C MET A 122 -2.50 -7.37 8.79
N LEU A 123 -1.67 -7.45 7.76
CA LEU A 123 -1.29 -6.28 6.96
C LEU A 123 -2.51 -5.65 6.29
N LEU A 124 -3.32 -6.46 5.59
CA LEU A 124 -4.48 -5.97 4.84
C LEU A 124 -5.54 -5.36 5.77
N SER A 125 -5.80 -5.98 6.93
CA SER A 125 -6.69 -5.41 7.96
C SER A 125 -6.15 -4.07 8.46
N THR A 126 -4.84 -3.95 8.61
CA THR A 126 -4.21 -2.69 9.03
C THR A 126 -4.32 -1.62 7.94
N ILE A 127 -4.06 -1.97 6.68
CA ILE A 127 -4.22 -1.05 5.52
C ILE A 127 -5.67 -0.57 5.43
N GLN A 128 -6.64 -1.45 5.63
CA GLN A 128 -8.06 -1.08 5.66
C GLN A 128 -8.36 -0.10 6.80
N SER A 129 -7.90 -0.37 8.01
CA SER A 129 -8.08 0.53 9.17
C SER A 129 -7.46 1.90 8.92
N ILE A 130 -6.29 1.96 8.27
CA ILE A 130 -5.63 3.22 7.90
C ILE A 130 -6.47 3.99 6.88
N ASN A 131 -7.01 3.32 5.86
CA ASN A 131 -7.92 3.96 4.88
C ASN A 131 -9.12 4.59 5.56
N GLU A 132 -9.75 3.88 6.50
CA GLU A 132 -10.91 4.36 7.25
C GLU A 132 -10.58 5.55 8.17
N GLN A 133 -9.44 5.49 8.88
CA GLN A 133 -9.04 6.50 9.87
C GLN A 133 -8.44 7.75 9.24
N LEU A 134 -7.56 7.59 8.24
CA LEU A 134 -6.85 8.71 7.61
C LEU A 134 -7.56 9.22 6.35
N ARG A 135 -8.58 8.52 5.87
CA ARG A 135 -9.28 8.81 4.59
C ARG A 135 -8.33 8.92 3.40
N ALA A 136 -7.15 8.32 3.50
CA ALA A 136 -6.18 8.27 2.40
C ALA A 136 -6.70 7.35 1.29
N THR A 137 -6.61 7.76 0.05
CA THR A 137 -6.87 6.87 -1.08
C THR A 137 -5.74 5.83 -1.16
N ILE A 138 -6.11 4.55 -1.29
CA ILE A 138 -5.14 3.46 -1.46
C ILE A 138 -5.35 2.84 -2.83
N LEU A 139 -4.32 2.86 -3.66
CA LEU A 139 -4.26 2.18 -4.93
C LEU A 139 -3.33 0.97 -4.79
N MET A 140 -3.90 -0.22 -4.88
CA MET A 140 -3.17 -1.48 -4.74
C MET A 140 -3.15 -2.21 -6.07
N VAL A 141 -1.99 -2.73 -6.45
CA VAL A 141 -1.82 -3.67 -7.57
C VAL A 141 -1.59 -5.05 -6.97
N THR A 142 -2.36 -6.04 -7.42
CA THR A 142 -2.19 -7.43 -6.99
C THR A 142 -2.82 -8.38 -8.01
N HIS A 143 -2.30 -9.59 -8.09
CA HIS A 143 -2.90 -10.71 -8.82
C HIS A 143 -3.62 -11.69 -7.88
N ASP A 144 -3.56 -11.46 -6.56
CA ASP A 144 -4.17 -12.32 -5.55
C ASP A 144 -5.60 -11.87 -5.22
N ALA A 145 -6.57 -12.78 -5.42
CA ALA A 145 -7.99 -12.54 -5.16
C ALA A 145 -8.30 -12.26 -3.69
N PHE A 146 -7.56 -12.90 -2.76
CA PHE A 146 -7.74 -12.67 -1.33
C PHE A 146 -7.34 -11.23 -0.97
N THR A 147 -6.20 -10.78 -1.42
CA THR A 147 -5.72 -9.40 -1.24
C THR A 147 -6.71 -8.40 -1.85
N ALA A 148 -7.17 -8.65 -3.09
CA ALA A 148 -8.15 -7.82 -3.77
C ALA A 148 -9.49 -7.70 -3.02
N SER A 149 -9.91 -8.74 -2.27
CA SER A 149 -11.19 -8.74 -1.52
C SER A 149 -11.26 -7.70 -0.39
N TYR A 150 -10.14 -7.12 0.01
CA TYR A 150 -10.09 -6.03 0.99
C TYR A 150 -10.37 -4.65 0.40
N ALA A 151 -10.36 -4.53 -0.94
CA ALA A 151 -10.65 -3.28 -1.62
C ALA A 151 -12.15 -3.00 -1.69
N ASN A 152 -12.52 -1.71 -1.79
CA ASN A 152 -13.90 -1.29 -2.03
C ASN A 152 -14.26 -1.29 -3.52
N ARG A 153 -13.25 -1.21 -4.38
CA ARG A 153 -13.39 -1.14 -5.84
C ARG A 153 -12.23 -1.85 -6.50
N ILE A 154 -12.50 -2.65 -7.52
CA ILE A 154 -11.49 -3.40 -8.26
C ILE A 154 -11.66 -3.10 -9.74
N LEU A 155 -10.54 -2.85 -10.41
CA LEU A 155 -10.45 -2.75 -11.86
C LEU A 155 -9.65 -3.95 -12.36
N PHE A 156 -10.27 -4.80 -13.18
CA PHE A 156 -9.57 -5.90 -13.82
C PHE A 156 -8.96 -5.42 -15.12
N LEU A 157 -7.66 -5.62 -15.25
CA LEU A 157 -6.90 -5.27 -16.45
C LEU A 157 -6.62 -6.53 -17.26
N LYS A 158 -6.85 -6.46 -18.56
CA LYS A 158 -6.51 -7.52 -19.54
C LYS A 158 -5.97 -6.85 -20.79
N ASP A 159 -4.83 -7.30 -21.27
CA ASP A 159 -4.19 -6.82 -22.52
C ASP A 159 -4.02 -5.28 -22.58
N GLY A 160 -3.81 -4.65 -21.40
CA GLY A 160 -3.59 -3.20 -21.28
C GLY A 160 -4.89 -2.37 -21.21
N GLU A 161 -6.06 -3.01 -21.22
CA GLU A 161 -7.37 -2.35 -21.14
C GLU A 161 -8.12 -2.74 -19.86
N ILE A 162 -9.07 -1.90 -19.45
CA ILE A 162 -9.98 -2.22 -18.35
C ILE A 162 -11.02 -3.22 -18.88
N PHE A 163 -10.92 -4.46 -18.45
CA PHE A 163 -11.84 -5.53 -18.78
C PHE A 163 -13.16 -5.41 -18.03
N MET A 164 -13.10 -5.16 -16.73
CA MET A 164 -14.27 -5.10 -15.84
C MET A 164 -13.98 -4.26 -14.59
N GLU A 165 -15.02 -3.68 -14.02
CA GLU A 165 -15.01 -3.05 -12.70
C GLU A 165 -15.96 -3.79 -11.76
N LEU A 166 -15.50 -4.08 -10.52
CA LEU A 166 -16.34 -4.54 -9.42
C LEU A 166 -16.31 -3.52 -8.27
N ARG A 167 -17.46 -3.34 -7.63
CA ARG A 167 -17.60 -2.56 -6.40
C ARG A 167 -18.16 -3.45 -5.30
N LYS A 168 -17.56 -3.41 -4.13
CA LYS A 168 -17.97 -4.21 -2.98
C LYS A 168 -19.36 -3.81 -2.47
N GLY A 169 -19.65 -2.52 -2.39
CA GLY A 169 -20.91 -2.03 -1.86
C GLY A 169 -21.16 -2.57 -0.44
N ASN A 170 -22.34 -3.21 -0.26
CA ASN A 170 -22.77 -3.83 1.01
C ASN A 170 -22.42 -5.33 1.10
N ASP A 171 -21.71 -5.89 0.13
CA ASP A 171 -21.33 -7.30 0.16
C ASP A 171 -20.41 -7.60 1.37
N SER A 172 -20.54 -8.80 1.92
CA SER A 172 -19.53 -9.32 2.81
C SER A 172 -18.21 -9.51 2.06
N ARG A 173 -17.08 -9.58 2.78
CA ARG A 173 -15.79 -9.86 2.14
C ARG A 173 -15.79 -11.23 1.43
N SER A 174 -16.47 -12.23 2.00
CA SER A 174 -16.60 -13.56 1.39
C SER A 174 -17.35 -13.50 0.07
N ASP A 175 -18.52 -12.86 0.05
CA ASP A 175 -19.33 -12.75 -1.18
C ASP A 175 -18.59 -11.95 -2.27
N PHE A 176 -17.85 -10.92 -1.86
CA PHE A 176 -17.06 -10.13 -2.78
C PHE A 176 -15.87 -10.93 -3.34
N PHE A 177 -15.21 -11.74 -2.52
CA PHE A 177 -14.16 -12.67 -2.93
C PHE A 177 -14.66 -13.66 -3.99
N ASP A 178 -15.85 -14.26 -3.80
CA ASP A 178 -16.44 -15.18 -4.76
C ASP A 178 -16.75 -14.49 -6.10
N LYS A 179 -17.22 -13.23 -6.06
CA LYS A 179 -17.40 -12.42 -7.28
C LYS A 179 -16.07 -12.19 -8.01
N ILE A 180 -14.99 -11.94 -7.27
CA ILE A 180 -13.64 -11.76 -7.86
C ILE A 180 -13.20 -13.04 -8.57
N LEU A 181 -13.34 -14.21 -7.91
CA LEU A 181 -12.97 -15.50 -8.49
C LEU A 181 -13.74 -15.79 -9.78
N ASN A 182 -15.03 -15.45 -9.82
CA ASN A 182 -15.84 -15.63 -11.03
C ASN A 182 -15.30 -14.79 -12.20
N VAL A 183 -14.91 -13.54 -11.96
CA VAL A 183 -14.31 -12.68 -13.00
C VAL A 183 -12.96 -13.22 -13.46
N LEU A 184 -12.10 -13.65 -12.52
CA LEU A 184 -10.79 -14.24 -12.86
C LEU A 184 -10.94 -15.49 -13.71
N THR A 185 -11.96 -16.31 -13.45
CA THR A 185 -12.28 -17.49 -14.28
C THR A 185 -12.67 -17.09 -15.70
N MET A 186 -13.44 -16.01 -15.86
CA MET A 186 -13.80 -15.48 -17.20
C MET A 186 -12.59 -14.95 -17.96
N ILE A 187 -11.66 -14.25 -17.24
CA ILE A 187 -10.44 -13.73 -17.85
C ILE A 187 -9.49 -14.86 -18.28
N GLY A 188 -9.34 -15.90 -17.43
CA GLY A 188 -8.45 -17.05 -17.67
C GLY A 188 -9.05 -18.09 -18.65
N GLY A 189 -10.36 -18.27 -18.67
CA GLY A 189 -11.06 -19.23 -19.51
C GLY A 189 -11.10 -18.91 -21.02
N GLY A 190 -10.66 -17.72 -21.41
CA GLY A 190 -10.55 -17.34 -22.82
C GLY A 190 -9.38 -17.98 -23.60
N GLN A 191 -8.54 -18.81 -22.96
CA GLN A 191 -7.41 -19.49 -23.59
C GLN A 191 -7.64 -20.98 -23.89
N SER A 192 -8.84 -21.54 -23.66
CA SER A 192 -9.09 -22.98 -23.80
C SER A 192 -9.88 -23.38 -25.06
N HIS A 193 -9.74 -22.67 -26.16
CA HIS A 193 -10.24 -23.14 -27.45
C HIS A 193 -9.30 -22.77 -28.60
N VAL A 194 -8.13 -23.44 -28.67
CA VAL A 194 -7.48 -23.77 -29.94
C VAL A 194 -6.80 -25.13 -29.73
N CYS A 195 -7.46 -26.20 -30.10
CA CYS A 195 -6.83 -27.45 -30.52
C CYS A 195 -6.64 -27.41 -32.02
#